data_9b4b5112b93f846e93136c05bc09b87c
#
_entry.id   9b4b5112b93f846e93136c05bc09b87c
#
_cell.length_a   1.000
_cell.length_b   1.000
_cell.length_c   1.000
_cell.angle_alpha   90.00
_cell.angle_beta   90.00
_cell.angle_gamma   90.00
#
_symmetry.space_group_name_H-M   'P 1'
#
loop_
_entity.id
_entity.type
_entity.pdbx_description
1 polymer ?
#
loop_
_entity_poly.entity_id
_entity_poly.type
_entity_poly.pdbx_seq_one_letter_code
_entity_poly.pdbx_strand_id
1 'polypeptide(L)'
;LSGLNSLSGGPNFAWGGACINAAGPCLNPVPNIPTQITQYLGLTGGSADPNALYSIWGGANDIFATLVLAPGSAQANTQAAAVAYLQQIGRLQAAGANYIVVYNLPNLGITPQFLGTAGATPATQLTFLYNTVLNTGLAGLGDGIIPVNTFGLIEEIIANPSLYGFTNVTGTACAPANSVACGPAGSGLPATYAPGTNETYLFADGVHPTGA
;
A
#
# COMPACT_ATOMS: atom_id res chain seq x y z
N LEU A 1 8.28 -0.43 -17.65
CA LEU A 1 7.64 -1.50 -16.87
C LEU A 1 6.33 -1.86 -17.57
N SER A 2 6.18 -3.12 -18.02
CA SER A 2 4.90 -3.55 -18.55
C SER A 2 3.88 -3.60 -17.42
N GLY A 3 2.76 -2.88 -17.54
CA GLY A 3 1.67 -2.93 -16.57
C GLY A 3 0.86 -4.24 -16.60
N LEU A 4 1.33 -5.26 -17.34
CA LEU A 4 0.66 -6.55 -17.44
C LEU A 4 0.78 -7.30 -16.10
N ASN A 5 -0.35 -7.80 -15.61
CA ASN A 5 -0.37 -8.66 -14.43
C ASN A 5 0.20 -10.06 -14.73
N SER A 6 0.55 -10.80 -13.67
CA SER A 6 1.14 -12.14 -13.78
C SER A 6 0.24 -13.16 -14.49
N LEU A 7 -1.07 -13.02 -14.40
CA LEU A 7 -2.05 -13.89 -15.09
C LEU A 7 -1.98 -13.72 -16.63
N SER A 8 -1.47 -12.58 -17.09
CA SER A 8 -1.20 -12.29 -18.51
C SER A 8 0.27 -12.44 -18.88
N GLY A 9 1.07 -13.14 -18.06
CA GLY A 9 2.51 -13.34 -18.27
C GLY A 9 3.37 -12.11 -17.95
N GLY A 10 2.84 -11.12 -17.28
CA GLY A 10 3.56 -9.90 -16.88
C GLY A 10 4.26 -10.03 -15.52
N PRO A 11 5.11 -9.05 -15.17
CA PRO A 11 5.88 -9.04 -13.92
C PRO A 11 5.11 -8.50 -12.70
N ASN A 12 3.84 -8.12 -12.84
CA ASN A 12 3.05 -7.56 -11.76
C ASN A 12 2.21 -8.63 -11.08
N PHE A 13 2.59 -9.02 -9.87
CA PHE A 13 1.90 -10.00 -9.01
C PHE A 13 0.96 -9.34 -7.99
N ALA A 14 0.89 -8.01 -7.95
CA ALA A 14 0.11 -7.28 -6.95
C ALA A 14 -1.41 -7.49 -7.12
N TRP A 15 -2.10 -7.65 -6.00
CA TRP A 15 -3.57 -7.69 -5.91
C TRP A 15 -4.06 -6.56 -4.99
N GLY A 16 -5.00 -5.78 -5.49
CA GLY A 16 -5.69 -4.79 -4.65
C GLY A 16 -6.42 -5.48 -3.49
N GLY A 17 -6.35 -4.88 -2.30
CA GLY A 17 -6.97 -5.45 -1.10
C GLY A 17 -6.16 -6.54 -0.40
N ALA A 18 -4.97 -6.90 -0.89
CA ALA A 18 -4.14 -7.94 -0.29
C ALA A 18 -3.61 -7.54 1.08
N CYS A 19 -3.65 -8.48 2.03
CA CYS A 19 -2.99 -8.36 3.33
C CYS A 19 -1.58 -8.98 3.30
N ILE A 20 -0.75 -8.63 4.28
CA ILE A 20 0.57 -9.22 4.46
C ILE A 20 0.52 -10.37 5.47
N ASN A 21 -0.15 -10.17 6.61
CA ASN A 21 -0.24 -11.19 7.65
C ASN A 21 -1.26 -12.27 7.25
N ALA A 22 -0.76 -13.39 6.73
CA ALA A 22 -1.60 -14.51 6.31
C ALA A 22 -2.40 -15.16 7.46
N ALA A 23 -1.98 -14.97 8.70
CA ALA A 23 -2.65 -15.49 9.90
C ALA A 23 -3.58 -14.46 10.56
N GLY A 24 -3.53 -13.20 10.11
CA GLY A 24 -4.35 -12.11 10.64
C GLY A 24 -5.68 -11.94 9.91
N PRO A 25 -6.53 -11.03 10.39
CA PRO A 25 -7.76 -10.69 9.68
C PRO A 25 -7.45 -10.04 8.33
N CYS A 26 -8.24 -10.36 7.31
CA CYS A 26 -8.20 -9.72 6.00
C CYS A 26 -9.63 -9.57 5.46
N LEU A 27 -9.95 -8.40 4.92
CA LEU A 27 -11.30 -8.11 4.41
C LEU A 27 -11.56 -8.73 3.04
N ASN A 28 -10.52 -8.94 2.25
CA ASN A 28 -10.65 -9.38 0.86
C ASN A 28 -10.06 -10.78 0.66
N PRO A 29 -10.78 -11.72 0.03
CA PRO A 29 -10.31 -13.08 -0.24
C PRO A 29 -9.42 -13.12 -1.50
N VAL A 30 -8.38 -12.30 -1.54
CA VAL A 30 -7.40 -12.25 -2.63
C VAL A 30 -6.07 -12.85 -2.18
N PRO A 31 -5.18 -13.28 -3.11
CA PRO A 31 -3.86 -13.75 -2.76
C PRO A 31 -3.11 -12.72 -1.92
N ASN A 32 -2.76 -13.08 -0.70
CA ASN A 32 -1.96 -12.23 0.18
C ASN A 32 -0.51 -12.08 -0.34
N ILE A 33 0.23 -11.09 0.15
CA ILE A 33 1.59 -10.80 -0.33
C ILE A 33 2.53 -12.02 -0.21
N PRO A 34 2.56 -12.82 0.88
CA PRO A 34 3.31 -14.08 0.92
C PRO A 34 2.97 -15.04 -0.21
N THR A 35 1.69 -15.16 -0.58
CA THR A 35 1.24 -16.01 -1.69
C THR A 35 1.72 -15.47 -3.04
N GLN A 36 1.66 -14.16 -3.26
CA GLN A 36 2.14 -13.49 -4.48
C GLN A 36 3.65 -13.74 -4.69
N ILE A 37 4.45 -13.62 -3.64
CA ILE A 37 5.89 -13.93 -3.68
C ILE A 37 6.12 -15.42 -3.94
N THR A 38 5.30 -16.31 -3.36
CA THR A 38 5.38 -17.75 -3.64
C THR A 38 5.08 -18.04 -5.12
N GLN A 39 4.07 -17.39 -5.69
CA GLN A 39 3.74 -17.53 -7.12
C GLN A 39 4.91 -17.05 -8.00
N TYR A 40 5.48 -15.88 -7.70
CA TYR A 40 6.64 -15.38 -8.41
C TYR A 40 7.82 -16.38 -8.36
N LEU A 41 8.24 -16.78 -7.16
CA LEU A 41 9.34 -17.71 -7.00
C LEU A 41 9.07 -19.08 -7.63
N GLY A 42 7.80 -19.54 -7.62
CA GLY A 42 7.40 -20.77 -8.30
C GLY A 42 7.62 -20.70 -9.81
N LEU A 43 7.37 -19.54 -10.44
CA LEU A 43 7.58 -19.34 -11.87
C LEU A 43 9.07 -19.19 -12.25
N THR A 44 9.89 -18.75 -11.31
CA THR A 44 11.34 -18.52 -11.54
C THR A 44 12.22 -19.64 -11.01
N GLY A 45 11.65 -20.79 -10.66
CA GLY A 45 12.41 -21.93 -10.13
C GLY A 45 13.03 -21.70 -8.76
N GLY A 46 12.46 -20.79 -7.98
CA GLY A 46 12.91 -20.45 -6.61
C GLY A 46 13.96 -19.34 -6.54
N SER A 47 14.40 -18.80 -7.67
CA SER A 47 15.45 -17.76 -7.72
C SER A 47 14.88 -16.43 -8.22
N ALA A 48 15.24 -15.35 -7.54
CA ALA A 48 14.96 -13.99 -8.01
C ALA A 48 16.03 -13.53 -8.99
N ASP A 49 15.65 -12.73 -10.01
CA ASP A 49 16.64 -12.10 -10.91
C ASP A 49 17.44 -11.05 -10.12
N PRO A 50 18.77 -11.20 -9.98
CA PRO A 50 19.60 -10.27 -9.22
C PRO A 50 19.69 -8.87 -9.84
N ASN A 51 19.32 -8.70 -11.11
CA ASN A 51 19.35 -7.43 -11.82
C ASN A 51 17.99 -6.73 -11.90
N ALA A 52 16.93 -7.38 -11.42
CA ALA A 52 15.60 -6.79 -11.41
C ALA A 52 15.39 -5.87 -10.20
N LEU A 53 14.56 -4.86 -10.37
CA LEU A 53 14.04 -4.03 -9.29
C LEU A 53 12.71 -4.62 -8.79
N TYR A 54 12.68 -4.98 -7.52
CA TYR A 54 11.49 -5.48 -6.84
C TYR A 54 10.81 -4.35 -6.10
N SER A 55 9.51 -4.20 -6.30
CA SER A 55 8.70 -3.21 -5.59
C SER A 55 7.69 -3.95 -4.72
N ILE A 56 7.70 -3.69 -3.43
CA ILE A 56 6.79 -4.32 -2.47
C ILE A 56 6.15 -3.23 -1.59
N TRP A 57 4.82 -3.26 -1.48
CA TRP A 57 4.05 -2.34 -0.65
C TRP A 57 2.81 -3.02 -0.10
N GLY A 58 2.61 -2.94 1.21
CA GLY A 58 1.46 -3.53 1.88
C GLY A 58 1.37 -3.15 3.36
N GLY A 59 0.33 -3.66 4.04
CA GLY A 59 0.06 -3.42 5.45
C GLY A 59 -1.15 -2.54 5.74
N ALA A 60 -1.57 -1.66 4.82
CA ALA A 60 -2.77 -0.85 5.01
C ALA A 60 -4.03 -1.72 5.16
N ASN A 61 -4.16 -2.74 4.32
CA ASN A 61 -5.30 -3.68 4.39
C ASN A 61 -5.34 -4.47 5.70
N ASP A 62 -4.19 -4.80 6.28
CA ASP A 62 -4.10 -5.44 7.59
C ASP A 62 -4.62 -4.50 8.69
N ILE A 63 -4.28 -3.20 8.64
CA ILE A 63 -4.78 -2.19 9.57
C ILE A 63 -6.29 -1.99 9.40
N PHE A 64 -6.80 -1.85 8.18
CA PHE A 64 -8.24 -1.72 7.92
C PHE A 64 -9.00 -2.94 8.43
N ALA A 65 -8.50 -4.15 8.11
CA ALA A 65 -9.14 -5.38 8.55
C ALA A 65 -9.16 -5.52 10.07
N THR A 66 -8.07 -5.20 10.75
CA THR A 66 -8.02 -5.33 12.20
C THR A 66 -8.90 -4.29 12.91
N LEU A 67 -9.00 -3.07 12.39
CA LEU A 67 -9.91 -2.04 12.93
C LEU A 67 -11.38 -2.46 12.86
N VAL A 68 -11.76 -3.20 11.82
CA VAL A 68 -13.15 -3.65 11.60
C VAL A 68 -13.44 -4.98 12.29
N LEU A 69 -12.55 -5.98 12.12
CA LEU A 69 -12.83 -7.38 12.47
C LEU A 69 -12.26 -7.78 13.84
N ALA A 70 -11.20 -7.09 14.31
CA ALA A 70 -10.49 -7.46 15.54
C ALA A 70 -9.92 -6.25 16.28
N PRO A 71 -10.74 -5.22 16.61
CA PRO A 71 -10.24 -3.98 17.22
C PRO A 71 -9.54 -4.19 18.56
N GLY A 72 -9.95 -5.20 19.33
CA GLY A 72 -9.31 -5.57 20.61
C GLY A 72 -7.89 -6.13 20.47
N SER A 73 -7.50 -6.56 19.28
CA SER A 73 -6.17 -7.09 18.98
C SER A 73 -5.41 -6.21 17.97
N ALA A 74 -5.84 -4.97 17.76
CA ALA A 74 -5.35 -4.12 16.68
C ALA A 74 -3.84 -3.89 16.72
N GLN A 75 -3.28 -3.63 17.88
CA GLN A 75 -1.82 -3.44 18.03
C GLN A 75 -1.05 -4.72 17.69
N ALA A 76 -1.46 -5.87 18.25
CA ALA A 76 -0.78 -7.14 18.02
C ALA A 76 -0.84 -7.55 16.53
N ASN A 77 -2.00 -7.40 15.88
CA ASN A 77 -2.17 -7.71 14.48
C ASN A 77 -1.34 -6.78 13.58
N THR A 78 -1.26 -5.49 13.91
CA THR A 78 -0.45 -4.51 13.17
C THR A 78 1.05 -4.81 13.30
N GLN A 79 1.53 -5.15 14.49
CA GLN A 79 2.92 -5.59 14.70
C GLN A 79 3.23 -6.86 13.90
N ALA A 80 2.33 -7.84 13.96
CA ALA A 80 2.49 -9.09 13.21
C ALA A 80 2.54 -8.85 11.70
N ALA A 81 1.74 -7.91 11.17
CA ALA A 81 1.77 -7.54 9.76
C ALA A 81 3.12 -6.90 9.37
N ALA A 82 3.67 -5.99 10.18
CA ALA A 82 4.97 -5.38 9.92
C ALA A 82 6.11 -6.41 9.97
N VAL A 83 6.08 -7.34 10.93
CA VAL A 83 7.04 -8.45 11.02
C VAL A 83 6.92 -9.37 9.81
N ALA A 84 5.70 -9.73 9.41
CA ALA A 84 5.46 -10.54 8.22
C ALA A 84 5.99 -9.84 6.94
N TYR A 85 5.89 -8.50 6.87
CA TYR A 85 6.46 -7.73 5.75
C TYR A 85 7.98 -7.88 5.69
N LEU A 86 8.68 -7.69 6.81
CA LEU A 86 10.13 -7.90 6.90
C LEU A 86 10.54 -9.31 6.49
N GLN A 87 9.77 -10.32 6.89
CA GLN A 87 10.00 -11.71 6.49
C GLN A 87 9.90 -11.89 4.97
N GLN A 88 8.93 -11.23 4.32
CA GLN A 88 8.79 -11.33 2.86
C GLN A 88 9.92 -10.61 2.12
N ILE A 89 10.39 -9.47 2.63
CA ILE A 89 11.57 -8.79 2.09
C ILE A 89 12.80 -9.69 2.20
N GLY A 90 13.07 -10.24 3.40
CA GLY A 90 14.18 -11.18 3.60
C GLY A 90 14.08 -12.45 2.75
N ARG A 91 12.85 -12.91 2.46
CA ARG A 91 12.61 -14.04 1.57
C ARG A 91 12.99 -13.74 0.12
N LEU A 92 12.71 -12.53 -0.39
CA LEU A 92 13.16 -12.10 -1.72
C LEU A 92 14.69 -11.97 -1.77
N GLN A 93 15.33 -11.39 -0.74
CA GLN A 93 16.80 -11.32 -0.65
C GLN A 93 17.44 -12.71 -0.64
N ALA A 94 16.91 -13.63 0.16
CA ALA A 94 17.39 -15.00 0.21
C ALA A 94 17.22 -15.74 -1.13
N ALA A 95 16.26 -15.35 -1.95
CA ALA A 95 16.08 -15.86 -3.31
C ALA A 95 17.02 -15.22 -4.34
N GLY A 96 17.78 -14.17 -3.98
CA GLY A 96 18.76 -13.51 -4.85
C GLY A 96 18.37 -12.10 -5.31
N ALA A 97 17.27 -11.51 -4.82
CA ALA A 97 16.91 -10.15 -5.15
C ALA A 97 17.90 -9.15 -4.53
N ASN A 98 18.55 -8.32 -5.37
CA ASN A 98 19.54 -7.33 -4.92
C ASN A 98 18.98 -5.91 -4.76
N TYR A 99 17.85 -5.60 -5.40
CA TYR A 99 17.27 -4.24 -5.38
C TYR A 99 15.80 -4.32 -5.02
N ILE A 100 15.45 -3.97 -3.77
CA ILE A 100 14.09 -4.08 -3.26
C ILE A 100 13.62 -2.70 -2.76
N VAL A 101 12.67 -2.11 -3.46
CA VAL A 101 11.99 -0.88 -3.02
C VAL A 101 10.93 -1.25 -2.02
N VAL A 102 11.03 -0.67 -0.84
CA VAL A 102 10.15 -0.92 0.30
C VAL A 102 9.50 0.39 0.72
N TYR A 103 8.18 0.41 0.68
CA TYR A 103 7.39 1.57 1.08
C TYR A 103 6.90 1.40 2.51
N ASN A 104 7.00 2.45 3.32
CA ASN A 104 6.25 2.53 4.56
C ASN A 104 4.79 2.93 4.27
N LEU A 105 3.92 2.93 5.28
CA LEU A 105 2.53 3.36 5.11
C LEU A 105 2.42 4.87 5.26
N PRO A 106 1.63 5.55 4.41
CA PRO A 106 1.18 6.91 4.66
C PRO A 106 0.30 6.93 5.92
N ASN A 107 0.10 8.10 6.52
CA ASN A 107 -0.79 8.23 7.65
C ASN A 107 -2.25 7.91 7.24
N LEU A 108 -2.73 6.73 7.63
CA LEU A 108 -4.07 6.28 7.24
C LEU A 108 -5.18 7.10 7.91
N GLY A 109 -4.92 7.68 9.09
CA GLY A 109 -5.92 8.46 9.83
C GLY A 109 -6.27 9.81 9.21
N ILE A 110 -5.47 10.32 8.29
CA ILE A 110 -5.72 11.58 7.57
C ILE A 110 -6.35 11.37 6.17
N THR A 111 -6.54 10.11 5.77
CA THR A 111 -7.24 9.80 4.52
C THR A 111 -8.71 10.21 4.60
N PRO A 112 -9.38 10.52 3.48
CA PRO A 112 -10.78 10.94 3.48
C PRO A 112 -11.73 9.98 4.22
N GLN A 113 -11.42 8.68 4.24
CA GLN A 113 -12.22 7.66 4.93
C GLN A 113 -12.20 7.84 6.46
N PHE A 114 -11.10 8.30 7.03
CA PHE A 114 -10.93 8.41 8.48
C PHE A 114 -10.97 9.85 8.99
N LEU A 115 -10.61 10.81 8.15
CA LEU A 115 -10.52 12.21 8.53
C LEU A 115 -11.84 12.72 9.14
N GLY A 116 -11.76 13.28 10.36
CA GLY A 116 -12.94 13.78 11.09
C GLY A 116 -13.80 12.69 11.73
N THR A 117 -13.42 11.42 11.64
CA THR A 117 -14.12 10.30 12.30
C THR A 117 -13.43 9.86 13.60
N ALA A 118 -14.13 9.09 14.43
CA ALA A 118 -13.53 8.46 15.61
C ALA A 118 -12.41 7.45 15.26
N GLY A 119 -12.35 6.98 14.02
CA GLY A 119 -11.33 6.06 13.52
C GLY A 119 -10.00 6.73 13.17
N ALA A 120 -9.95 8.06 13.03
CA ALA A 120 -8.75 8.78 12.62
C ALA A 120 -7.56 8.54 13.56
N THR A 121 -7.76 8.75 14.86
CA THR A 121 -6.70 8.55 15.85
C THR A 121 -6.19 7.11 15.92
N PRO A 122 -7.04 6.08 16.03
CA PRO A 122 -6.60 4.69 15.97
C PRO A 122 -5.84 4.35 14.69
N ALA A 123 -6.32 4.78 13.52
CA ALA A 123 -5.64 4.51 12.25
C ALA A 123 -4.25 5.16 12.20
N THR A 124 -4.10 6.41 12.65
CA THR A 124 -2.80 7.09 12.78
C THR A 124 -1.86 6.33 13.72
N GLN A 125 -2.32 5.95 14.91
CA GLN A 125 -1.50 5.24 15.90
C GLN A 125 -1.01 3.88 15.37
N LEU A 126 -1.87 3.12 14.70
CA LEU A 126 -1.50 1.83 14.10
C LEU A 126 -0.53 2.02 12.92
N THR A 127 -0.69 3.07 12.13
CA THR A 127 0.27 3.41 11.07
C THR A 127 1.66 3.70 11.65
N PHE A 128 1.74 4.51 12.71
CA PHE A 128 3.01 4.77 13.40
C PHE A 128 3.64 3.50 13.95
N LEU A 129 2.85 2.64 14.57
CA LEU A 129 3.31 1.37 15.11
C LEU A 129 3.89 0.48 13.99
N TYR A 130 3.14 0.32 12.88
CA TYR A 130 3.58 -0.44 11.71
C TYR A 130 4.91 0.09 11.18
N ASN A 131 4.99 1.39 10.91
CA ASN A 131 6.17 2.03 10.34
C ASN A 131 7.38 1.96 11.29
N THR A 132 7.16 2.05 12.60
CA THR A 132 8.22 1.91 13.60
C THR A 132 8.82 0.50 13.58
N VAL A 133 7.98 -0.54 13.58
CA VAL A 133 8.44 -1.94 13.51
C VAL A 133 9.15 -2.20 12.19
N LEU A 134 8.58 -1.73 11.07
CA LEU A 134 9.18 -1.87 9.74
C LEU A 134 10.57 -1.21 9.71
N ASN A 135 10.66 0.09 10.04
CA ASN A 135 11.92 0.83 9.96
C ASN A 135 13.01 0.24 10.85
N THR A 136 12.64 -0.22 12.06
CA THR A 136 13.58 -0.91 12.96
C THR A 136 14.09 -2.21 12.35
N GLY A 137 13.22 -3.00 11.75
CA GLY A 137 13.58 -4.29 11.17
C GLY A 137 14.37 -4.16 9.86
N LEU A 138 14.13 -3.13 9.05
CA LEU A 138 14.87 -2.90 7.80
C LEU A 138 16.37 -2.71 8.04
N ALA A 139 16.76 -2.12 9.16
CA ALA A 139 18.17 -1.95 9.54
C ALA A 139 18.93 -3.27 9.69
N GLY A 140 18.22 -4.37 9.92
CA GLY A 140 18.79 -5.72 10.06
C GLY A 140 18.81 -6.55 8.77
N LEU A 141 18.25 -6.06 7.67
CA LEU A 141 18.13 -6.83 6.43
C LEU A 141 19.32 -6.65 5.45
N GLY A 142 20.30 -5.81 5.78
CA GLY A 142 21.50 -5.64 4.96
C GLY A 142 21.27 -4.77 3.71
N ASP A 143 22.19 -4.90 2.75
CA ASP A 143 22.23 -4.07 1.54
C ASP A 143 21.12 -4.39 0.54
N GLY A 144 20.89 -3.45 -0.40
CA GLY A 144 19.94 -3.63 -1.50
C GLY A 144 18.51 -3.22 -1.18
N ILE A 145 18.22 -2.81 0.06
CA ILE A 145 16.92 -2.24 0.43
C ILE A 145 16.89 -0.75 0.09
N ILE A 146 15.86 -0.33 -0.62
CA ILE A 146 15.61 1.06 -1.02
C ILE A 146 14.35 1.53 -0.30
N PRO A 147 14.45 2.11 0.91
CA PRO A 147 13.27 2.55 1.65
C PRO A 147 12.68 3.82 1.04
N VAL A 148 11.36 3.85 0.91
CA VAL A 148 10.59 5.02 0.47
C VAL A 148 9.70 5.50 1.60
N ASN A 149 9.89 6.73 2.03
CA ASN A 149 9.12 7.33 3.11
C ASN A 149 7.82 7.98 2.59
N THR A 150 6.82 7.15 2.29
CA THR A 150 5.50 7.64 1.86
C THR A 150 4.76 8.38 2.98
N PHE A 151 5.02 8.03 4.25
CA PHE A 151 4.47 8.76 5.38
C PHE A 151 4.89 10.24 5.33
N GLY A 152 6.19 10.50 5.28
CA GLY A 152 6.71 11.87 5.24
C GLY A 152 6.29 12.63 3.98
N LEU A 153 6.26 11.96 2.82
CA LEU A 153 5.83 12.57 1.57
C LEU A 153 4.37 13.07 1.64
N ILE A 154 3.45 12.23 2.10
CA ILE A 154 2.04 12.62 2.18
C ILE A 154 1.80 13.72 3.22
N GLU A 155 2.47 13.67 4.37
CA GLU A 155 2.40 14.76 5.37
C GLU A 155 2.95 16.08 4.79
N GLU A 156 4.04 16.06 4.02
CA GLU A 156 4.60 17.23 3.37
C GLU A 156 3.66 17.81 2.31
N ILE A 157 3.05 16.96 1.48
CA ILE A 157 2.05 17.35 0.47
C ILE A 157 0.87 18.04 1.14
N ILE A 158 0.37 17.48 2.25
CA ILE A 158 -0.80 18.05 2.97
C ILE A 158 -0.43 19.40 3.61
N ALA A 159 0.78 19.54 4.13
CA ALA A 159 1.25 20.81 4.69
C ALA A 159 1.48 21.88 3.63
N ASN A 160 1.86 21.51 2.43
CA ASN A 160 2.27 22.41 1.34
C ASN A 160 1.66 22.01 -0.01
N PRO A 161 0.32 21.89 -0.14
CA PRO A 161 -0.30 21.27 -1.31
C PRO A 161 0.02 21.99 -2.63
N SER A 162 0.12 23.30 -2.61
CA SER A 162 0.41 24.10 -3.80
C SER A 162 1.79 23.84 -4.40
N LEU A 163 2.77 23.41 -3.61
CA LEU A 163 4.10 23.06 -4.11
C LEU A 163 4.07 21.81 -5.00
N TYR A 164 3.06 20.98 -4.81
CA TYR A 164 2.85 19.73 -5.53
C TYR A 164 1.71 19.81 -6.56
N GLY A 165 1.13 20.99 -6.78
CA GLY A 165 0.04 21.19 -7.73
C GLY A 165 -1.35 20.80 -7.20
N PHE A 166 -1.47 20.41 -5.93
CA PHE A 166 -2.76 20.03 -5.36
C PHE A 166 -3.57 21.25 -4.88
N THR A 167 -4.86 21.21 -5.18
CA THR A 167 -5.86 22.17 -4.71
C THR A 167 -6.78 21.57 -3.64
N ASN A 168 -6.80 20.25 -3.52
CA ASN A 168 -7.60 19.53 -2.54
C ASN A 168 -6.84 18.30 -2.01
N VAL A 169 -6.61 18.26 -0.70
CA VAL A 169 -5.87 17.19 -0.01
C VAL A 169 -6.73 16.43 1.01
N THR A 170 -8.04 16.69 1.07
CA THR A 170 -8.97 16.09 2.03
C THR A 170 -10.19 15.46 1.39
N GLY A 171 -10.55 15.89 0.18
CA GLY A 171 -11.66 15.33 -0.57
C GLY A 171 -11.20 14.27 -1.57
N THR A 172 -12.16 13.65 -2.24
CA THR A 172 -11.94 12.58 -3.21
C THR A 172 -12.30 13.02 -4.62
N ALA A 173 -11.49 12.69 -5.61
CA ALA A 173 -11.79 12.94 -7.02
C ALA A 173 -12.96 12.10 -7.52
N CYS A 174 -13.13 10.89 -6.99
CA CYS A 174 -14.06 9.84 -7.41
C CYS A 174 -15.19 9.58 -6.40
N ALA A 175 -15.65 10.57 -5.66
CA ALA A 175 -16.75 10.35 -4.70
C ALA A 175 -18.10 10.10 -5.44
N PRO A 176 -18.92 9.13 -4.97
CA PRO A 176 -18.74 8.21 -3.85
C PRO A 176 -18.09 6.86 -4.23
N ALA A 177 -17.68 6.66 -5.47
CA ALA A 177 -17.12 5.39 -5.95
C ALA A 177 -15.67 5.20 -5.49
N ASN A 178 -15.22 3.93 -5.46
CA ASN A 178 -13.80 3.64 -5.31
C ASN A 178 -13.04 3.93 -6.63
N SER A 179 -11.72 4.11 -6.53
CA SER A 179 -10.88 4.50 -7.67
C SER A 179 -10.91 3.51 -8.84
N VAL A 180 -11.07 2.20 -8.58
CA VAL A 180 -11.12 1.18 -9.65
C VAL A 180 -12.40 1.20 -10.47
N ALA A 181 -13.45 1.84 -9.97
CA ALA A 181 -14.73 2.01 -10.64
C ALA A 181 -14.93 3.43 -11.20
N CYS A 182 -13.89 4.26 -11.22
CA CYS A 182 -13.95 5.66 -11.58
C CYS A 182 -12.89 6.02 -12.63
N GLY A 183 -13.28 6.82 -13.62
CA GLY A 183 -12.40 7.25 -14.70
C GLY A 183 -12.86 8.55 -15.33
N PRO A 184 -12.18 9.01 -16.39
CA PRO A 184 -12.61 10.17 -17.14
C PRO A 184 -13.95 9.92 -17.83
N ALA A 185 -14.65 11.00 -18.19
CA ALA A 185 -15.85 10.90 -19.00
C ALA A 185 -15.56 10.11 -20.29
N GLY A 186 -16.41 9.13 -20.60
CA GLY A 186 -16.24 8.24 -21.75
C GLY A 186 -15.37 7.00 -21.48
N SER A 187 -14.86 6.80 -20.27
CA SER A 187 -14.09 5.60 -19.90
C SER A 187 -14.90 4.30 -19.88
N GLY A 188 -16.22 4.39 -19.84
CA GLY A 188 -17.11 3.23 -19.65
C GLY A 188 -17.18 2.71 -18.21
N LEU A 189 -16.51 3.35 -17.27
CA LEU A 189 -16.58 3.02 -15.85
C LEU A 189 -17.86 3.55 -15.20
N PRO A 190 -18.36 2.93 -14.10
CA PRO A 190 -19.61 3.33 -13.45
C PRO A 190 -19.62 4.76 -12.90
N ALA A 191 -18.47 5.30 -12.54
CA ALA A 191 -18.32 6.65 -12.03
C ALA A 191 -17.29 7.46 -12.83
N THR A 192 -17.46 8.78 -12.84
CA THR A 192 -16.51 9.69 -13.48
C THR A 192 -16.07 10.77 -12.52
N TYR A 193 -14.82 11.20 -12.62
CA TYR A 193 -14.33 12.39 -11.94
C TYR A 193 -14.50 13.63 -12.82
N ALA A 194 -14.61 14.80 -12.18
CA ALA A 194 -14.63 16.07 -12.91
C ALA A 194 -13.27 16.32 -13.58
N PRO A 195 -13.25 16.92 -14.79
CA PRO A 195 -11.99 17.22 -15.48
C PRO A 195 -10.98 17.95 -14.59
N GLY A 196 -9.73 17.46 -14.56
CA GLY A 196 -8.64 18.04 -13.79
C GLY A 196 -8.60 17.64 -12.30
N THR A 197 -9.65 17.02 -11.74
CA THR A 197 -9.62 16.61 -10.33
C THR A 197 -8.63 15.46 -10.07
N ASN A 198 -8.40 14.58 -11.04
CA ASN A 198 -7.39 13.53 -10.97
C ASN A 198 -5.94 14.06 -10.94
N GLU A 199 -5.73 15.32 -11.30
CA GLU A 199 -4.42 16.00 -11.33
C GLU A 199 -4.24 16.98 -10.18
N THR A 200 -5.35 17.38 -9.52
CA THR A 200 -5.34 18.42 -8.50
C THR A 200 -5.85 17.98 -7.14
N TYR A 201 -6.43 16.79 -7.04
CA TYR A 201 -6.83 16.17 -5.78
C TYR A 201 -5.80 15.12 -5.36
N LEU A 202 -5.40 15.13 -4.09
CA LEU A 202 -4.48 14.14 -3.55
C LEU A 202 -5.08 12.73 -3.52
N PHE A 203 -6.38 12.61 -3.23
CA PHE A 203 -7.04 11.31 -3.11
C PHE A 203 -8.02 11.06 -4.26
N ALA A 204 -7.90 9.88 -4.85
CA ALA A 204 -8.85 9.38 -5.83
C ALA A 204 -10.17 8.93 -5.16
N ASP A 205 -10.06 8.20 -4.06
CA ASP A 205 -11.19 7.74 -3.24
C ASP A 205 -10.88 7.87 -1.74
N GLY A 206 -11.59 7.14 -0.89
CA GLY A 206 -11.47 7.24 0.57
C GLY A 206 -10.07 6.97 1.12
N VAL A 207 -9.21 6.25 0.39
CA VAL A 207 -7.88 5.82 0.89
C VAL A 207 -6.78 5.87 -0.16
N HIS A 208 -7.09 5.81 -1.46
CA HIS A 208 -6.10 5.74 -2.51
C HIS A 208 -5.73 7.14 -3.02
N PRO A 209 -4.44 7.44 -3.19
CA PRO A 209 -4.02 8.67 -3.86
C PRO A 209 -4.42 8.64 -5.34
N THR A 210 -4.43 9.82 -5.97
CA THR A 210 -4.53 9.95 -7.42
C THR A 210 -3.22 9.57 -8.11
N GLY A 211 -3.16 9.65 -9.43
CA GLY A 211 -1.92 9.47 -10.18
C GLY A 211 -1.14 10.78 -10.42
N ALA A 212 -1.53 11.85 -9.73
CA ALA A 212 -0.92 13.17 -9.87
C ALA A 212 0.48 13.24 -9.24
#